data_d7ad7e660132aee20a2d43a8deefedb3
#
_entry.id   d7ad7e660132aee20a2d43a8deefedb3
#
_cell.length_a   1.000
_cell.length_b   1.000
_cell.length_c   1.000
_cell.angle_alpha   90.00
_cell.angle_beta   90.00
_cell.angle_gamma   90.00
#
_symmetry.space_group_name_H-M   'P 1'
#
loop_
_entity.id
_entity.type
_entity.pdbx_description
1 polymer ?
#
loop_
_entity_poly.entity_id
_entity_poly.type
_entity_poly.pdbx_seq_one_letter_code
_entity_poly.pdbx_strand_id
1 'polypeptide(L)'
;MSLSLHNTLTRRKEAFIPADPDRVSVYVCGPTVYNRPHIGNARPAVIFDVLVRFLRIRYPVVYVRNITDIDDKINAAAEKAGVPIAEIAAENISAYHDDMHALGVLPPDIEPYATEHVPAMIAMILRLIESGHAYVADDHVLFRVRSYPDYGQLSRRDRRQLLDGARVETALYKEYPGDFVLWKPSTPKLPGWVSPWGRGRPGWHIECSVMANQHLGRMIDIHGGGNDLIFPHHENEIAQSTCAHGGDTFARYWMHNGFVNVQSKKMSKSLGNVVLVRELLEQGPGEAIRLALLGAHYRQPLDWSDEVLHESRRKLDRLYTCLRNVSSWDDGAQATPTAEFIEALEDDLNTPKALAVLFDLARQVNRASDSEQGVSLAGQLRANAEIIGLLGTNPSDWFMAGDEGVPGADEIDVLLVQRAAARDNGDYSEADRIRAKLKELGIAIEDGPKGTSWRRIDQTKGHD
;
A
#
# COMPACT_ATOMS: atom_id res chain seq x y z
N MET A 1 -3.54 2.61 -26.26
CA MET A 1 -4.88 2.47 -25.61
C MET A 1 -4.99 3.52 -24.51
N SER A 2 -6.18 3.77 -23.99
CA SER A 2 -6.37 4.68 -22.84
C SER A 2 -6.55 3.87 -21.58
N LEU A 3 -6.03 4.37 -20.44
CA LEU A 3 -6.25 3.75 -19.13
C LEU A 3 -7.75 3.52 -18.88
N SER A 4 -8.10 2.30 -18.53
CA SER A 4 -9.44 1.93 -18.10
C SER A 4 -9.38 1.44 -16.65
N LEU A 5 -10.28 1.91 -15.80
CA LEU A 5 -10.35 1.57 -14.38
C LEU A 5 -11.73 0.99 -14.05
N HIS A 6 -11.78 -0.01 -13.21
CA HIS A 6 -13.04 -0.49 -12.65
C HIS A 6 -13.55 0.51 -11.61
N ASN A 7 -14.68 1.15 -11.93
CA ASN A 7 -15.35 2.05 -11.01
C ASN A 7 -16.34 1.28 -10.13
N THR A 8 -16.11 1.27 -8.83
CA THR A 8 -17.00 0.56 -7.88
C THR A 8 -18.41 1.12 -7.86
N LEU A 9 -18.58 2.42 -8.12
CA LEU A 9 -19.90 3.05 -8.15
C LEU A 9 -20.77 2.51 -9.29
N THR A 10 -20.20 2.41 -10.48
CA THR A 10 -20.92 1.94 -11.68
C THR A 10 -20.82 0.44 -11.88
N ARG A 11 -19.88 -0.25 -11.21
CA ARG A 11 -19.55 -1.67 -11.38
C ARG A 11 -19.05 -2.02 -12.76
N ARG A 12 -18.49 -1.08 -13.47
CA ARG A 12 -17.98 -1.23 -14.83
C ARG A 12 -16.52 -0.79 -14.92
N LYS A 13 -15.82 -1.36 -15.89
CA LYS A 13 -14.54 -0.84 -16.33
C LYS A 13 -14.81 0.29 -17.32
N GLU A 14 -14.27 1.48 -17.01
CA GLU A 14 -14.52 2.72 -17.72
C GLU A 14 -13.20 3.36 -18.13
N ALA A 15 -13.17 4.03 -19.28
CA ALA A 15 -12.03 4.83 -19.67
C ALA A 15 -11.80 5.95 -18.64
N PHE A 16 -10.58 6.07 -18.17
CA PHE A 16 -10.22 7.16 -17.27
C PHE A 16 -10.08 8.46 -18.04
N ILE A 17 -10.92 9.41 -17.72
CA ILE A 17 -10.90 10.78 -18.26
C ILE A 17 -10.86 11.72 -17.06
N PRO A 18 -9.72 12.37 -16.78
CA PRO A 18 -9.64 13.31 -15.67
C PRO A 18 -10.55 14.52 -15.88
N ALA A 19 -10.98 15.13 -14.79
CA ALA A 19 -11.74 16.39 -14.83
C ALA A 19 -10.87 17.54 -15.34
N ASP A 20 -9.61 17.53 -14.93
CA ASP A 20 -8.55 18.44 -15.35
C ASP A 20 -7.29 17.63 -15.67
N PRO A 21 -6.86 17.54 -16.94
CA PRO A 21 -5.67 16.78 -17.32
C PRO A 21 -4.37 17.40 -16.78
N ASP A 22 -4.39 18.68 -16.41
CA ASP A 22 -3.23 19.37 -15.84
C ASP A 22 -3.15 19.22 -14.30
N ARG A 23 -4.18 18.63 -13.67
CA ARG A 23 -4.24 18.41 -12.23
C ARG A 23 -5.13 17.22 -11.86
N VAL A 24 -4.64 16.00 -12.08
CA VAL A 24 -5.36 14.79 -11.68
C VAL A 24 -5.32 14.63 -10.16
N SER A 25 -6.48 14.50 -9.54
CA SER A 25 -6.65 14.40 -8.09
C SER A 25 -6.93 12.97 -7.63
N VAL A 26 -6.11 12.48 -6.69
CA VAL A 26 -6.24 11.14 -6.10
C VAL A 26 -6.29 11.27 -4.58
N TYR A 27 -7.36 10.79 -3.96
CA TYR A 27 -7.48 10.66 -2.51
C TYR A 27 -7.57 9.18 -2.12
N VAL A 28 -6.78 8.77 -1.14
CA VAL A 28 -6.84 7.42 -0.59
C VAL A 28 -6.99 7.50 0.92
N CYS A 29 -8.02 6.84 1.46
CA CYS A 29 -8.20 6.75 2.89
C CYS A 29 -7.01 6.04 3.53
N GLY A 30 -6.34 6.75 4.44
CA GLY A 30 -5.15 6.29 5.13
C GLY A 30 -5.44 5.44 6.37
N PRO A 31 -4.43 5.05 7.12
CA PRO A 31 -4.60 4.20 8.30
C PRO A 31 -5.13 4.97 9.51
N THR A 32 -5.85 4.25 10.39
CA THR A 32 -6.06 4.65 11.78
C THR A 32 -4.89 4.12 12.62
N VAL A 33 -4.13 5.00 13.24
CA VAL A 33 -2.81 4.71 13.84
C VAL A 33 -2.89 4.25 15.30
N TYR A 34 -3.64 3.18 15.55
CA TYR A 34 -3.81 2.60 16.88
C TYR A 34 -2.93 1.36 17.13
N ASN A 35 -2.24 0.87 16.11
CA ASN A 35 -1.37 -0.30 16.14
C ASN A 35 -0.41 -0.27 14.96
N ARG A 36 0.69 -1.03 15.03
CA ARG A 36 1.61 -1.22 13.92
C ARG A 36 0.90 -1.74 12.67
N PRO A 37 1.36 -1.37 11.46
CA PRO A 37 0.70 -1.77 10.22
C PRO A 37 0.83 -3.27 9.98
N HIS A 38 -0.26 -3.86 9.54
CA HIS A 38 -0.29 -5.23 9.06
C HIS A 38 -0.36 -5.25 7.52
N ILE A 39 -0.14 -6.41 6.93
CA ILE A 39 -0.11 -6.57 5.46
C ILE A 39 -1.41 -6.13 4.76
N GLY A 40 -2.55 -6.16 5.47
CA GLY A 40 -3.81 -5.61 4.98
C GLY A 40 -3.82 -4.09 4.85
N ASN A 41 -3.00 -3.36 5.66
CA ASN A 41 -2.78 -1.93 5.50
C ASN A 41 -1.75 -1.63 4.39
N ALA A 42 -0.77 -2.51 4.22
CA ALA A 42 0.25 -2.36 3.18
C ALA A 42 -0.33 -2.54 1.77
N ARG A 43 -1.32 -3.44 1.61
CA ARG A 43 -1.88 -3.71 0.29
C ARG A 43 -2.45 -2.48 -0.41
N PRO A 44 -3.38 -1.70 0.17
CA PRO A 44 -3.85 -0.47 -0.47
C PRO A 44 -2.70 0.52 -0.70
N ALA A 45 -1.77 0.68 0.24
CA ALA A 45 -0.63 1.58 0.06
C ALA A 45 0.20 1.22 -1.19
N VAL A 46 0.51 -0.06 -1.39
CA VAL A 46 1.26 -0.56 -2.57
C VAL A 46 0.44 -0.42 -3.87
N ILE A 47 -0.85 -0.77 -3.85
CA ILE A 47 -1.69 -0.72 -5.06
C ILE A 47 -1.89 0.73 -5.54
N PHE A 48 -2.18 1.65 -4.62
CA PHE A 48 -2.37 3.06 -4.99
C PHE A 48 -1.04 3.76 -5.30
N ASP A 49 0.09 3.31 -4.75
CA ASP A 49 1.42 3.73 -5.20
C ASP A 49 1.67 3.36 -6.67
N VAL A 50 1.32 2.15 -7.10
CA VAL A 50 1.39 1.75 -8.51
C VAL A 50 0.47 2.60 -9.38
N LEU A 51 -0.76 2.87 -8.96
CA LEU A 51 -1.67 3.75 -9.67
C LEU A 51 -1.09 5.15 -9.86
N VAL A 52 -0.57 5.74 -8.79
CA VAL A 52 -0.01 7.11 -8.81
C VAL A 52 1.25 7.16 -9.69
N ARG A 53 2.17 6.19 -9.57
CA ARG A 53 3.34 6.09 -10.46
C ARG A 53 2.93 6.00 -11.92
N PHE A 54 1.95 5.16 -12.24
CA PHE A 54 1.44 4.99 -13.59
C PHE A 54 0.76 6.24 -14.15
N LEU A 55 -0.07 6.91 -13.34
CA LEU A 55 -0.72 8.17 -13.73
C LEU A 55 0.32 9.28 -13.98
N ARG A 56 1.37 9.37 -13.18
CA ARG A 56 2.44 10.36 -13.30
C ARG A 56 3.25 10.26 -14.60
N ILE A 57 3.16 9.15 -15.33
CA ILE A 57 3.75 9.05 -16.67
C ILE A 57 3.05 10.00 -17.66
N ARG A 58 1.78 10.34 -17.42
CA ARG A 58 0.92 11.07 -18.36
C ARG A 58 0.34 12.37 -17.84
N TYR A 59 0.21 12.48 -16.51
CA TYR A 59 -0.50 13.58 -15.87
C TYR A 59 0.27 14.14 -14.69
N PRO A 60 0.20 15.45 -14.44
CA PRO A 60 0.48 16.01 -13.13
C PRO A 60 -0.56 15.48 -12.12
N VAL A 61 -0.09 14.75 -11.10
CA VAL A 61 -0.96 14.10 -10.09
C VAL A 61 -0.77 14.78 -8.75
N VAL A 62 -1.87 15.13 -8.09
CA VAL A 62 -1.89 15.50 -6.67
C VAL A 62 -2.47 14.32 -5.88
N TYR A 63 -1.61 13.65 -5.15
CA TYR A 63 -1.93 12.47 -4.35
C TYR A 63 -2.04 12.84 -2.87
N VAL A 64 -3.20 12.60 -2.28
CA VAL A 64 -3.49 12.81 -0.87
C VAL A 64 -3.78 11.47 -0.19
N ARG A 65 -3.13 11.21 0.93
CA ARG A 65 -3.44 10.08 1.81
C ARG A 65 -3.37 10.56 3.25
N ASN A 66 -4.48 10.50 3.96
CA ASN A 66 -4.57 11.02 5.32
C ASN A 66 -3.99 10.06 6.37
N ILE A 67 -3.77 10.60 7.55
CA ILE A 67 -3.58 9.88 8.79
C ILE A 67 -4.78 10.16 9.72
N THR A 68 -5.48 9.10 10.14
CA THR A 68 -6.49 9.19 11.19
C THR A 68 -5.79 9.03 12.53
N ASP A 69 -5.47 10.16 13.16
CA ASP A 69 -4.75 10.29 14.44
C ASP A 69 -5.68 10.52 15.64
N ILE A 70 -6.98 10.44 15.42
CA ILE A 70 -8.03 10.48 16.44
C ILE A 70 -9.10 9.41 16.17
N ASP A 71 -9.25 8.45 17.08
CA ASP A 71 -10.27 7.39 17.01
C ASP A 71 -10.41 6.73 18.38
N ASP A 72 -11.55 6.10 18.66
CA ASP A 72 -11.79 5.38 19.91
C ASP A 72 -10.81 4.22 20.11
N LYS A 73 -10.32 3.62 19.02
CA LYS A 73 -9.31 2.55 19.09
C LYS A 73 -7.96 3.08 19.56
N ILE A 74 -7.59 4.32 19.18
CA ILE A 74 -6.35 4.98 19.66
C ILE A 74 -6.49 5.27 21.14
N ASN A 75 -7.65 5.80 21.57
CA ASN A 75 -7.95 6.05 22.97
C ASN A 75 -7.84 4.77 23.81
N ALA A 76 -8.45 3.68 23.36
CA ALA A 76 -8.38 2.38 24.05
C ALA A 76 -6.96 1.78 24.06
N ALA A 77 -6.18 1.97 23.00
CA ALA A 77 -4.80 1.52 22.95
C ALA A 77 -3.93 2.29 23.97
N ALA A 78 -4.09 3.61 24.05
CA ALA A 78 -3.38 4.47 25.00
C ALA A 78 -3.74 4.13 26.46
N GLU A 79 -5.02 3.93 26.75
CA GLU A 79 -5.50 3.49 28.07
C GLU A 79 -4.87 2.15 28.49
N LYS A 80 -4.88 1.18 27.57
CA LYS A 80 -4.28 -0.14 27.79
C LYS A 80 -2.77 -0.08 28.02
N ALA A 81 -2.06 0.79 27.30
CA ALA A 81 -0.62 0.98 27.42
C ALA A 81 -0.23 1.87 28.61
N GLY A 82 -1.16 2.64 29.16
CA GLY A 82 -0.92 3.59 30.25
C GLY A 82 -0.09 4.81 29.81
N VAL A 83 -0.14 5.20 28.53
CA VAL A 83 0.60 6.33 27.96
C VAL A 83 -0.35 7.36 27.33
N PRO A 84 0.12 8.59 27.06
CA PRO A 84 -0.68 9.60 26.37
C PRO A 84 -1.12 9.15 24.97
N ILE A 85 -2.32 9.56 24.57
CA ILE A 85 -2.90 9.24 23.23
C ILE A 85 -1.97 9.71 22.11
N ALA A 86 -1.37 10.90 22.24
CA ALA A 86 -0.45 11.46 21.26
C ALA A 86 0.82 10.60 21.07
N GLU A 87 1.27 9.93 22.12
CA GLU A 87 2.44 9.04 22.07
C GLU A 87 2.13 7.77 21.28
N ILE A 88 0.97 7.14 21.51
CA ILE A 88 0.51 6.00 20.71
C ILE A 88 0.37 6.38 19.23
N ALA A 89 -0.22 7.53 18.93
CA ALA A 89 -0.38 8.00 17.56
C ALA A 89 0.99 8.22 16.91
N ALA A 90 1.90 8.96 17.55
CA ALA A 90 3.23 9.26 17.03
C ALA A 90 4.07 7.99 16.76
N GLU A 91 4.09 7.03 17.69
CA GLU A 91 4.81 5.76 17.51
C GLU A 91 4.29 4.99 16.31
N ASN A 92 2.96 4.87 16.18
CA ASN A 92 2.38 4.09 15.09
C ASN A 92 2.44 4.81 13.73
N ILE A 93 2.46 6.14 13.70
CA ILE A 93 2.73 6.94 12.50
C ILE A 93 4.14 6.68 12.01
N SER A 94 5.14 6.78 12.89
CA SER A 94 6.53 6.49 12.53
C SER A 94 6.67 5.06 12.00
N ALA A 95 6.13 4.08 12.71
CA ALA A 95 6.16 2.69 12.29
C ALA A 95 5.48 2.47 10.93
N TYR A 96 4.38 3.17 10.65
CA TYR A 96 3.72 3.12 9.35
C TYR A 96 4.60 3.69 8.24
N HIS A 97 5.23 4.84 8.45
CA HIS A 97 6.12 5.44 7.47
C HIS A 97 7.32 4.55 7.19
N ASP A 98 7.98 4.03 8.23
CA ASP A 98 9.14 3.14 8.11
C ASP A 98 8.79 1.88 7.33
N ASP A 99 7.68 1.23 7.67
CA ASP A 99 7.24 0.01 7.02
C ASP A 99 6.83 0.25 5.55
N MET A 100 6.11 1.35 5.26
CA MET A 100 5.75 1.69 3.87
C MET A 100 6.98 2.08 3.05
N HIS A 101 7.93 2.81 3.62
CA HIS A 101 9.20 3.12 2.97
C HIS A 101 9.98 1.85 2.62
N ALA A 102 10.09 0.91 3.55
CA ALA A 102 10.74 -0.38 3.32
C ALA A 102 10.10 -1.20 2.18
N LEU A 103 8.77 -1.03 1.96
CA LEU A 103 8.06 -1.61 0.82
C LEU A 103 8.22 -0.80 -0.49
N GLY A 104 9.00 0.28 -0.50
CA GLY A 104 9.18 1.16 -1.65
C GLY A 104 7.94 1.96 -2.04
N VAL A 105 7.02 2.18 -1.10
CA VAL A 105 5.85 3.04 -1.29
C VAL A 105 6.29 4.50 -1.20
N LEU A 106 5.97 5.29 -2.22
CA LEU A 106 6.25 6.72 -2.21
C LEU A 106 5.34 7.45 -1.21
N PRO A 107 5.85 8.49 -0.53
CA PRO A 107 5.01 9.36 0.28
C PRO A 107 3.94 10.03 -0.60
N PRO A 108 2.77 10.36 -0.06
CA PRO A 108 1.82 11.20 -0.74
C PRO A 108 2.36 12.64 -0.90
N ASP A 109 1.80 13.42 -1.84
CA ASP A 109 2.16 14.83 -1.99
C ASP A 109 1.64 15.65 -0.79
N ILE A 110 0.50 15.23 -0.23
CA ILE A 110 -0.13 15.84 0.94
C ILE A 110 -0.59 14.71 1.88
N GLU A 111 -0.16 14.77 3.14
CA GLU A 111 -0.56 13.83 4.19
C GLU A 111 -1.24 14.59 5.33
N PRO A 112 -2.57 14.84 5.23
CA PRO A 112 -3.29 15.59 6.24
C PRO A 112 -3.60 14.71 7.47
N TYR A 113 -3.55 15.33 8.65
CA TYR A 113 -3.92 14.73 9.92
C TYR A 113 -5.34 15.13 10.31
N ALA A 114 -6.15 14.18 10.80
CA ALA A 114 -7.54 14.45 11.15
C ALA A 114 -7.66 15.52 12.24
N THR A 115 -6.77 15.51 13.25
CA THR A 115 -6.78 16.50 14.33
C THR A 115 -6.55 17.93 13.89
N GLU A 116 -5.83 18.15 12.80
CA GLU A 116 -5.56 19.48 12.23
C GLU A 116 -6.76 20.06 11.47
N HIS A 117 -7.74 19.21 11.13
CA HIS A 117 -8.88 19.58 10.29
C HIS A 117 -10.21 19.72 11.06
N VAL A 118 -10.19 19.61 12.40
CA VAL A 118 -11.41 19.67 13.21
C VAL A 118 -12.23 20.93 13.03
N PRO A 119 -11.65 22.15 12.91
CA PRO A 119 -12.45 23.35 12.63
C PRO A 119 -13.23 23.27 11.30
N ALA A 120 -12.62 22.70 10.26
CA ALA A 120 -13.27 22.51 8.98
C ALA A 120 -14.37 21.42 9.04
N MET A 121 -14.18 20.38 9.87
CA MET A 121 -15.21 19.37 10.15
C MET A 121 -16.43 20.01 10.82
N ILE A 122 -16.23 20.84 11.84
CA ILE A 122 -17.31 21.59 12.50
C ILE A 122 -18.06 22.45 11.48
N ALA A 123 -17.34 23.13 10.58
CA ALA A 123 -17.97 23.96 9.55
C ALA A 123 -18.78 23.14 8.54
N MET A 124 -18.31 21.94 8.15
CA MET A 124 -19.09 21.05 7.26
C MET A 124 -20.34 20.51 7.97
N ILE A 125 -20.23 20.13 9.24
CA ILE A 125 -21.36 19.65 10.06
C ILE A 125 -22.42 20.75 10.20
N LEU A 126 -22.04 22.01 10.42
CA LEU A 126 -22.98 23.14 10.46
C LEU A 126 -23.76 23.25 9.16
N ARG A 127 -23.09 23.18 7.99
CA ARG A 127 -23.77 23.18 6.69
C ARG A 127 -24.76 22.04 6.53
N LEU A 128 -24.41 20.84 7.00
CA LEU A 128 -25.31 19.67 6.96
C LEU A 128 -26.53 19.86 7.85
N ILE A 129 -26.39 20.52 9.02
CA ILE A 129 -27.53 20.86 9.89
C ILE A 129 -28.42 21.90 9.23
N GLU A 130 -27.83 22.97 8.71
CA GLU A 130 -28.55 24.05 8.04
C GLU A 130 -29.35 23.58 6.83
N SER A 131 -28.81 22.61 6.07
CA SER A 131 -29.47 21.97 4.93
C SER A 131 -30.46 20.85 5.30
N GLY A 132 -30.60 20.52 6.59
CA GLY A 132 -31.52 19.49 7.08
C GLY A 132 -31.03 18.05 6.95
N HIS A 133 -29.75 17.85 6.58
CA HIS A 133 -29.14 16.53 6.45
C HIS A 133 -28.53 16.00 7.74
N ALA A 134 -28.41 16.85 8.77
CA ALA A 134 -27.95 16.44 10.09
C ALA A 134 -28.83 17.04 11.20
N TYR A 135 -28.76 16.46 12.40
CA TYR A 135 -29.49 16.90 13.56
C TYR A 135 -28.70 16.69 14.85
N VAL A 136 -29.03 17.45 15.88
CA VAL A 136 -28.44 17.37 17.22
C VAL A 136 -29.35 16.54 18.14
N ALA A 137 -28.78 15.58 18.85
CA ALA A 137 -29.49 14.76 19.84
C ALA A 137 -28.52 14.28 20.93
N ASP A 138 -28.81 14.52 22.21
CA ASP A 138 -28.00 14.13 23.38
C ASP A 138 -26.51 14.50 23.20
N ASP A 139 -26.22 15.76 22.92
CA ASP A 139 -24.86 16.30 22.63
C ASP A 139 -24.11 15.64 21.47
N HIS A 140 -24.78 14.77 20.70
CA HIS A 140 -24.28 14.20 19.45
C HIS A 140 -24.80 14.99 18.25
N VAL A 141 -24.06 14.98 17.14
CA VAL A 141 -24.60 15.34 15.84
C VAL A 141 -24.60 14.11 14.96
N LEU A 142 -25.72 13.84 14.33
CA LEU A 142 -25.92 12.68 13.47
C LEU A 142 -26.30 13.10 12.06
N PHE A 143 -25.80 12.36 11.08
CA PHE A 143 -26.27 12.46 9.70
C PHE A 143 -27.60 11.72 9.56
N ARG A 144 -28.59 12.39 8.95
CA ARG A 144 -29.92 11.83 8.69
C ARG A 144 -29.90 11.05 7.38
N VAL A 145 -29.62 9.74 7.43
CA VAL A 145 -29.47 8.88 6.24
C VAL A 145 -30.69 8.95 5.31
N ARG A 146 -31.90 9.07 5.88
CA ARG A 146 -33.14 9.16 5.09
C ARG A 146 -33.28 10.45 4.30
N SER A 147 -32.46 11.48 4.60
CA SER A 147 -32.44 12.75 3.86
C SER A 147 -31.66 12.68 2.55
N TYR A 148 -30.88 11.62 2.32
CA TYR A 148 -30.14 11.34 1.10
C TYR A 148 -30.73 10.15 0.36
N PRO A 149 -31.53 10.37 -0.71
CA PRO A 149 -32.26 9.28 -1.39
C PRO A 149 -31.37 8.20 -2.00
N ASP A 150 -30.17 8.58 -2.46
CA ASP A 150 -29.23 7.70 -3.15
C ASP A 150 -28.29 6.94 -2.19
N TYR A 151 -28.53 7.01 -0.87
CA TYR A 151 -27.75 6.27 0.11
C TYR A 151 -27.80 4.76 -0.14
N GLY A 152 -26.63 4.14 -0.24
CA GLY A 152 -26.47 2.71 -0.60
C GLY A 152 -26.05 2.52 -2.08
N GLN A 153 -25.88 3.59 -2.87
CA GLN A 153 -25.54 3.47 -4.29
C GLN A 153 -24.16 2.87 -4.55
N LEU A 154 -23.16 3.12 -3.69
CA LEU A 154 -21.81 2.56 -3.81
C LEU A 154 -21.78 1.08 -3.38
N SER A 155 -22.34 0.78 -2.22
CA SER A 155 -22.33 -0.55 -1.63
C SER A 155 -23.32 -1.53 -2.27
N ARG A 156 -24.35 -1.00 -2.98
CA ARG A 156 -25.47 -1.74 -3.55
C ARG A 156 -26.25 -2.56 -2.50
N ARG A 157 -26.22 -2.12 -1.25
CA ARG A 157 -26.97 -2.73 -0.18
C ARG A 157 -28.39 -2.18 -0.13
N ASP A 158 -29.36 -3.04 0.06
CA ASP A 158 -30.71 -2.60 0.34
C ASP A 158 -30.82 -2.02 1.77
N ARG A 159 -31.90 -1.32 2.07
CA ARG A 159 -32.08 -0.65 3.36
C ARG A 159 -32.05 -1.60 4.57
N ARG A 160 -32.41 -2.89 4.40
CA ARG A 160 -32.34 -3.89 5.47
C ARG A 160 -30.91 -4.33 5.69
N GLN A 161 -30.18 -4.64 4.63
CA GLN A 161 -28.76 -5.00 4.67
C GLN A 161 -27.89 -3.87 5.20
N LEU A 162 -28.28 -2.60 4.99
CA LEU A 162 -27.60 -1.44 5.56
C LEU A 162 -27.70 -1.41 7.09
N LEU A 163 -28.83 -1.85 7.66
CA LEU A 163 -29.00 -1.96 9.11
C LEU A 163 -28.23 -3.14 9.69
N ASP A 164 -28.24 -4.29 9.03
CA ASP A 164 -27.52 -5.50 9.46
C ASP A 164 -26.01 -5.38 9.36
N GLY A 165 -25.53 -4.61 8.38
CA GLY A 165 -24.09 -4.41 8.12
C GLY A 165 -23.46 -3.23 8.86
N ALA A 166 -24.24 -2.27 9.30
CA ALA A 166 -23.80 -1.29 10.28
C ALA A 166 -23.77 -1.99 11.64
N ARG A 167 -22.68 -1.88 12.42
CA ARG A 167 -22.73 -2.15 13.85
C ARG A 167 -23.65 -1.11 14.46
N VAL A 168 -24.97 -1.34 14.38
CA VAL A 168 -25.99 -0.43 14.85
C VAL A 168 -25.99 -0.54 16.36
N GLU A 169 -25.25 0.31 17.04
CA GLU A 169 -25.63 0.65 18.41
C GLU A 169 -27.02 1.29 18.32
N THR A 170 -28.01 0.59 18.85
CA THR A 170 -29.37 1.08 19.03
C THR A 170 -29.34 2.16 20.13
N ALA A 171 -28.79 3.31 19.78
CA ALA A 171 -28.77 4.45 20.69
C ALA A 171 -30.11 5.14 20.62
N LEU A 172 -30.73 5.39 21.78
CA LEU A 172 -32.08 5.97 21.91
C LEU A 172 -32.17 7.38 21.31
N TYR A 173 -31.03 8.07 21.15
CA TYR A 173 -30.96 9.40 20.55
C TYR A 173 -31.03 9.44 19.02
N LYS A 174 -31.03 8.28 18.32
CA LYS A 174 -31.11 8.24 16.86
C LYS A 174 -32.56 8.31 16.39
N GLU A 175 -32.86 9.20 15.42
CA GLU A 175 -34.14 9.23 14.72
C GLU A 175 -34.38 7.98 13.87
N TYR A 176 -33.28 7.44 13.32
CA TYR A 176 -33.29 6.21 12.52
C TYR A 176 -32.03 5.38 12.85
N PRO A 177 -32.15 4.06 13.03
CA PRO A 177 -31.02 3.21 13.40
C PRO A 177 -29.81 3.31 12.47
N GLY A 178 -30.01 3.58 11.19
CA GLY A 178 -28.95 3.75 10.19
C GLY A 178 -28.25 5.11 10.21
N ASP A 179 -28.74 6.09 11.00
CA ASP A 179 -28.07 7.38 11.11
C ASP A 179 -26.70 7.22 11.78
N PHE A 180 -25.72 7.94 11.31
CA PHE A 180 -24.34 7.80 11.78
C PHE A 180 -23.80 9.09 12.39
N VAL A 181 -22.84 8.94 13.29
CA VAL A 181 -22.31 10.05 14.10
C VAL A 181 -21.37 10.91 13.26
N LEU A 182 -21.60 12.22 13.27
CA LEU A 182 -20.72 13.25 12.74
C LEU A 182 -19.90 13.91 13.85
N TRP A 183 -20.50 14.05 15.06
CA TRP A 183 -19.88 14.60 16.25
C TRP A 183 -20.34 13.87 17.49
N LYS A 184 -19.44 13.57 18.42
CA LYS A 184 -19.77 12.94 19.70
C LYS A 184 -19.11 13.64 20.88
N PRO A 185 -19.78 13.70 22.06
CA PRO A 185 -19.24 14.36 23.23
C PRO A 185 -17.93 13.73 23.72
N SER A 186 -17.05 14.51 24.29
CA SER A 186 -15.79 14.07 24.88
C SER A 186 -15.71 14.46 26.33
N THR A 187 -15.38 13.49 27.19
CA THR A 187 -15.05 13.75 28.60
C THR A 187 -13.71 14.50 28.73
N PRO A 188 -13.39 15.10 29.87
CA PRO A 188 -12.09 15.76 30.06
C PRO A 188 -10.86 14.84 29.87
N LYS A 189 -11.04 13.52 29.99
CA LYS A 189 -9.98 12.52 29.80
C LYS A 189 -9.72 12.15 28.34
N LEU A 190 -10.64 12.50 27.44
CA LEU A 190 -10.57 12.19 26.02
C LEU A 190 -10.22 13.43 25.22
N PRO A 191 -9.60 13.31 24.04
CA PRO A 191 -9.44 14.42 23.11
C PRO A 191 -10.79 15.09 22.82
N GLY A 192 -10.79 16.40 22.70
CA GLY A 192 -12.04 17.10 22.40
C GLY A 192 -11.83 18.57 22.15
N TRP A 193 -12.63 19.09 21.24
CA TRP A 193 -12.63 20.48 20.77
C TRP A 193 -13.94 21.15 21.13
N VAL A 194 -13.90 22.46 21.30
CA VAL A 194 -15.11 23.28 21.51
C VAL A 194 -15.88 23.34 20.21
N SER A 195 -17.17 23.08 20.27
CA SER A 195 -18.10 23.19 19.16
C SER A 195 -19.41 23.84 19.59
N PRO A 196 -20.29 24.24 18.65
CA PRO A 196 -21.62 24.72 18.98
C PRO A 196 -22.51 23.72 19.75
N TRP A 197 -22.16 22.44 19.72
CA TRP A 197 -22.88 21.34 20.38
C TRP A 197 -22.20 20.87 21.67
N GLY A 198 -21.25 21.65 22.18
CA GLY A 198 -20.46 21.32 23.35
C GLY A 198 -19.08 20.77 22.98
N ARG A 199 -18.30 20.40 24.03
CA ARG A 199 -16.98 19.81 23.86
C ARG A 199 -17.10 18.37 23.38
N GLY A 200 -16.47 18.09 22.22
CA GLY A 200 -16.56 16.77 21.62
C GLY A 200 -15.46 16.50 20.59
N ARG A 201 -15.63 15.45 19.82
CA ARG A 201 -14.74 15.02 18.75
C ARG A 201 -15.51 14.58 17.50
N PRO A 202 -14.90 14.63 16.31
CA PRO A 202 -15.54 14.17 15.08
C PRO A 202 -15.85 12.68 15.10
N GLY A 203 -16.86 12.29 14.34
CA GLY A 203 -17.04 10.91 13.92
C GLY A 203 -16.06 10.57 12.80
N TRP A 204 -15.70 9.30 12.69
CA TRP A 204 -14.69 8.81 11.73
C TRP A 204 -14.98 9.18 10.26
N HIS A 205 -16.25 9.23 9.84
CA HIS A 205 -16.58 9.38 8.44
C HIS A 205 -16.45 10.81 7.91
N ILE A 206 -16.57 11.84 8.78
CA ILE A 206 -16.47 13.25 8.35
C ILE A 206 -15.03 13.67 8.01
N GLU A 207 -14.04 12.96 8.55
CA GLU A 207 -12.63 13.30 8.42
C GLU A 207 -12.19 13.33 6.96
N CYS A 208 -12.36 12.22 6.24
CA CYS A 208 -11.92 12.09 4.86
C CYS A 208 -12.73 13.00 3.92
N SER A 209 -14.04 13.17 4.15
CA SER A 209 -14.85 14.13 3.38
C SER A 209 -14.29 15.54 3.45
N VAL A 210 -13.87 15.99 4.65
CA VAL A 210 -13.34 17.33 4.88
C VAL A 210 -11.93 17.47 4.34
N MET A 211 -11.04 16.52 4.62
CA MET A 211 -9.65 16.57 4.16
C MET A 211 -9.57 16.51 2.64
N ALA A 212 -10.36 15.63 1.99
CA ALA A 212 -10.43 15.56 0.53
C ALA A 212 -10.90 16.89 -0.07
N ASN A 213 -11.99 17.47 0.47
CA ASN A 213 -12.49 18.76 0.00
C ASN A 213 -11.49 19.90 0.18
N GLN A 214 -10.76 19.94 1.29
CA GLN A 214 -9.83 21.03 1.60
C GLN A 214 -8.60 21.01 0.70
N HIS A 215 -8.07 19.83 0.38
CA HIS A 215 -6.84 19.69 -0.38
C HIS A 215 -7.04 19.47 -1.88
N LEU A 216 -8.14 18.87 -2.28
CA LEU A 216 -8.42 18.52 -3.68
C LEU A 216 -9.64 19.23 -4.27
N GLY A 217 -10.48 19.85 -3.44
CA GLY A 217 -11.72 20.52 -3.87
C GLY A 217 -12.95 19.64 -3.74
N ARG A 218 -14.09 20.14 -4.22
CA ARG A 218 -15.40 19.50 -4.00
C ARG A 218 -15.56 18.18 -4.76
N MET A 219 -14.94 18.07 -5.93
CA MET A 219 -14.97 16.89 -6.77
C MET A 219 -13.53 16.42 -7.03
N ILE A 220 -13.28 15.16 -6.80
CA ILE A 220 -11.98 14.51 -7.03
C ILE A 220 -12.08 13.49 -8.16
N ASP A 221 -10.97 13.22 -8.86
CA ASP A 221 -10.98 12.23 -9.94
C ASP A 221 -11.08 10.81 -9.38
N ILE A 222 -10.18 10.41 -8.48
CA ILE A 222 -10.13 9.06 -7.97
C ILE A 222 -10.17 9.07 -6.44
N HIS A 223 -11.12 8.31 -5.86
CA HIS A 223 -11.18 8.01 -4.44
C HIS A 223 -10.94 6.52 -4.22
N GLY A 224 -9.99 6.18 -3.36
CA GLY A 224 -9.54 4.82 -3.18
C GLY A 224 -9.44 4.32 -1.75
N GLY A 225 -9.45 2.99 -1.60
CA GLY A 225 -9.25 2.32 -0.32
C GLY A 225 -9.46 0.81 -0.38
N GLY A 226 -9.51 0.15 0.78
CA GLY A 226 -9.85 -1.27 0.87
C GLY A 226 -11.33 -1.55 0.66
N ASN A 227 -11.68 -2.78 0.26
CA ASN A 227 -13.08 -3.21 0.11
C ASN A 227 -13.91 -3.08 1.40
N ASP A 228 -13.28 -3.09 2.57
CA ASP A 228 -13.92 -2.87 3.86
C ASP A 228 -14.40 -1.44 4.06
N LEU A 229 -13.84 -0.48 3.32
CA LEU A 229 -14.22 0.91 3.37
C LEU A 229 -15.45 1.23 2.49
N ILE A 230 -15.80 0.37 1.51
CA ILE A 230 -16.99 0.58 0.66
C ILE A 230 -18.22 0.90 1.53
N PHE A 231 -18.39 0.13 2.60
CA PHE A 231 -19.48 0.33 3.56
C PHE A 231 -19.02 0.02 5.00
N PRO A 232 -19.27 0.93 5.95
CA PRO A 232 -20.08 2.15 5.79
C PRO A 232 -19.28 3.40 5.35
N HIS A 233 -17.94 3.39 5.38
CA HIS A 233 -17.11 4.59 5.36
C HIS A 233 -17.29 5.44 4.08
N HIS A 234 -16.99 4.90 2.92
CA HIS A 234 -17.08 5.64 1.64
C HIS A 234 -18.53 5.95 1.24
N GLU A 235 -19.50 5.08 1.59
CA GLU A 235 -20.92 5.39 1.42
C GLU A 235 -21.31 6.63 2.22
N ASN A 236 -20.82 6.72 3.47
CA ASN A 236 -21.08 7.86 4.35
C ASN A 236 -20.36 9.13 3.85
N GLU A 237 -19.15 9.01 3.31
CA GLU A 237 -18.43 10.14 2.72
C GLU A 237 -19.16 10.70 1.50
N ILE A 238 -19.72 9.85 0.61
CA ILE A 238 -20.55 10.29 -0.51
C ILE A 238 -21.73 11.10 0.02
N ALA A 239 -22.47 10.56 0.99
CA ALA A 239 -23.63 11.23 1.54
C ALA A 239 -23.27 12.58 2.15
N GLN A 240 -22.23 12.64 2.99
CA GLN A 240 -21.75 13.89 3.62
C GLN A 240 -21.33 14.93 2.58
N SER A 241 -20.46 14.55 1.66
CA SER A 241 -19.88 15.49 0.70
C SER A 241 -20.92 15.99 -0.30
N THR A 242 -21.76 15.10 -0.84
CA THR A 242 -22.83 15.46 -1.78
C THR A 242 -23.84 16.39 -1.13
N CYS A 243 -24.30 16.08 0.09
CA CYS A 243 -25.27 16.90 0.80
C CYS A 243 -24.70 18.26 1.26
N ALA A 244 -23.41 18.30 1.69
CA ALA A 244 -22.77 19.54 2.10
C ALA A 244 -22.48 20.51 0.95
N HIS A 245 -22.46 20.01 -0.31
CA HIS A 245 -22.11 20.79 -1.49
C HIS A 245 -23.27 20.90 -2.51
N GLY A 246 -24.51 20.72 -2.06
CA GLY A 246 -25.71 21.00 -2.88
C GLY A 246 -25.96 20.01 -4.01
N GLY A 247 -25.49 18.78 -3.90
CA GLY A 247 -25.68 17.71 -4.87
C GLY A 247 -24.50 17.46 -5.79
N ASP A 248 -23.36 18.13 -5.60
CA ASP A 248 -22.16 17.93 -6.39
C ASP A 248 -21.62 16.50 -6.22
N THR A 249 -21.11 15.91 -7.31
CA THR A 249 -20.43 14.61 -7.28
C THR A 249 -19.15 14.71 -6.47
N PHE A 250 -18.96 13.85 -5.47
CA PHE A 250 -17.77 13.86 -4.62
C PHE A 250 -16.54 13.26 -5.32
N ALA A 251 -16.66 12.08 -5.92
CA ALA A 251 -15.59 11.45 -6.68
C ALA A 251 -16.11 10.83 -7.97
N ARG A 252 -15.32 10.92 -9.05
CA ARG A 252 -15.69 10.37 -10.36
C ARG A 252 -15.45 8.87 -10.45
N TYR A 253 -14.31 8.41 -9.92
CA TYR A 253 -13.92 6.99 -9.93
C TYR A 253 -13.68 6.51 -8.49
N TRP A 254 -14.34 5.42 -8.14
CA TRP A 254 -14.20 4.74 -6.85
C TRP A 254 -13.44 3.45 -7.04
N MET A 255 -12.26 3.37 -6.44
CA MET A 255 -11.39 2.20 -6.58
C MET A 255 -11.19 1.49 -5.25
N HIS A 256 -11.38 0.16 -5.26
CA HIS A 256 -11.24 -0.63 -4.03
C HIS A 256 -10.40 -1.88 -4.27
N ASN A 257 -9.41 -2.11 -3.41
CA ASN A 257 -8.62 -3.32 -3.44
C ASN A 257 -9.24 -4.44 -2.59
N GLY A 258 -9.05 -5.69 -3.03
CA GLY A 258 -9.51 -6.88 -2.33
C GLY A 258 -8.80 -7.09 -0.99
N PHE A 259 -9.37 -7.97 -0.15
CA PHE A 259 -8.80 -8.32 1.15
C PHE A 259 -7.51 -9.15 1.03
N VAL A 260 -6.69 -9.11 2.08
CA VAL A 260 -5.65 -10.11 2.32
C VAL A 260 -6.24 -11.16 3.27
N ASN A 261 -6.20 -12.40 2.81
CA ASN A 261 -6.49 -13.57 3.62
C ASN A 261 -5.15 -14.18 4.10
N VAL A 262 -5.17 -14.88 5.20
CA VAL A 262 -4.04 -15.66 5.70
C VAL A 262 -4.51 -17.09 5.85
N GLN A 263 -3.87 -18.02 5.15
CA GLN A 263 -4.27 -19.42 5.11
C GLN A 263 -5.77 -19.59 4.77
N SER A 264 -6.19 -18.92 3.70
CA SER A 264 -7.58 -18.91 3.18
C SER A 264 -8.65 -18.38 4.15
N LYS A 265 -8.24 -17.75 5.26
CA LYS A 265 -9.14 -17.12 6.23
C LYS A 265 -8.93 -15.61 6.22
N LYS A 266 -10.03 -14.86 6.34
CA LYS A 266 -9.92 -13.40 6.49
C LYS A 266 -9.07 -13.09 7.72
N MET A 267 -8.07 -12.21 7.52
CA MET A 267 -7.23 -11.74 8.61
C MET A 267 -8.06 -10.97 9.63
N SER A 268 -7.97 -11.35 10.90
CA SER A 268 -8.66 -10.66 12.00
C SER A 268 -7.93 -10.83 13.32
N LYS A 269 -8.04 -9.82 14.19
CA LYS A 269 -7.46 -9.87 15.56
C LYS A 269 -8.05 -10.99 16.41
N SER A 270 -9.35 -11.29 16.23
CA SER A 270 -10.04 -12.36 16.98
C SER A 270 -9.54 -13.76 16.64
N LEU A 271 -9.02 -13.96 15.43
CA LEU A 271 -8.40 -15.22 14.99
C LEU A 271 -6.91 -15.29 15.30
N GLY A 272 -6.28 -14.20 15.74
CA GLY A 272 -4.84 -14.15 16.03
C GLY A 272 -3.95 -14.34 14.79
N ASN A 273 -4.49 -14.19 13.58
CA ASN A 273 -3.80 -14.41 12.31
C ASN A 273 -3.39 -13.08 11.64
N VAL A 274 -3.17 -12.03 12.42
CA VAL A 274 -2.68 -10.74 11.92
C VAL A 274 -1.19 -10.85 11.66
N VAL A 275 -0.77 -10.52 10.44
CA VAL A 275 0.63 -10.54 10.00
C VAL A 275 1.12 -9.09 9.90
N LEU A 276 2.07 -8.71 10.75
CA LEU A 276 2.65 -7.38 10.76
C LEU A 276 3.68 -7.22 9.64
N VAL A 277 3.74 -6.03 9.05
CA VAL A 277 4.73 -5.73 8.00
C VAL A 277 6.16 -5.86 8.55
N ARG A 278 6.40 -5.38 9.77
CA ARG A 278 7.70 -5.48 10.43
C ARG A 278 8.19 -6.92 10.59
N GLU A 279 7.31 -7.85 10.98
CA GLU A 279 7.64 -9.26 11.11
C GLU A 279 8.02 -9.90 9.75
N LEU A 280 7.39 -9.44 8.67
CA LEU A 280 7.74 -9.89 7.32
C LEU A 280 9.06 -9.31 6.83
N LEU A 281 9.39 -8.09 7.22
CA LEU A 281 10.68 -7.46 6.92
C LEU A 281 11.86 -8.15 7.61
N GLU A 282 11.63 -8.84 8.72
CA GLU A 282 12.61 -9.71 9.36
C GLU A 282 12.85 -11.02 8.57
N GLN A 283 11.86 -11.43 7.75
CA GLN A 283 11.92 -12.67 6.95
C GLN A 283 12.43 -12.44 5.52
N GLY A 284 12.40 -11.21 5.02
CA GLY A 284 12.82 -10.91 3.66
C GLY A 284 12.75 -9.44 3.28
N PRO A 285 13.33 -9.06 2.15
CA PRO A 285 13.36 -7.68 1.71
C PRO A 285 11.95 -7.17 1.39
N GLY A 286 11.71 -5.88 1.68
CA GLY A 286 10.41 -5.24 1.44
C GLY A 286 9.94 -5.31 -0.01
N GLU A 287 10.86 -5.35 -0.96
CA GLU A 287 10.54 -5.52 -2.38
C GLU A 287 9.93 -6.91 -2.68
N ALA A 288 10.31 -7.97 -1.93
CA ALA A 288 9.68 -9.27 -2.06
C ALA A 288 8.24 -9.26 -1.52
N ILE A 289 8.00 -8.55 -0.42
CA ILE A 289 6.65 -8.33 0.11
C ILE A 289 5.81 -7.56 -0.91
N ARG A 290 6.38 -6.50 -1.49
CA ARG A 290 5.72 -5.72 -2.55
C ARG A 290 5.35 -6.59 -3.75
N LEU A 291 6.28 -7.39 -4.27
CA LEU A 291 6.02 -8.30 -5.39
C LEU A 291 4.91 -9.31 -5.05
N ALA A 292 4.91 -9.86 -3.85
CA ALA A 292 3.85 -10.74 -3.38
C ALA A 292 2.47 -10.06 -3.40
N LEU A 293 2.38 -8.81 -2.92
CA LEU A 293 1.15 -8.02 -2.93
C LEU A 293 0.65 -7.70 -4.34
N LEU A 294 1.55 -7.56 -5.31
CA LEU A 294 1.25 -7.30 -6.74
C LEU A 294 0.96 -8.57 -7.53
N GLY A 295 1.21 -9.75 -6.95
CA GLY A 295 1.05 -11.06 -7.60
C GLY A 295 -0.40 -11.44 -7.94
N ALA A 296 -1.38 -10.83 -7.28
CA ALA A 296 -2.80 -10.95 -7.58
C ALA A 296 -3.35 -9.62 -8.11
N HIS A 297 -4.34 -9.68 -9.01
CA HIS A 297 -5.04 -8.48 -9.44
C HIS A 297 -5.61 -7.72 -8.22
N TYR A 298 -5.48 -6.38 -8.20
CA TYR A 298 -5.79 -5.61 -7.00
C TYR A 298 -7.20 -5.83 -6.46
N ARG A 299 -8.21 -6.07 -7.30
CA ARG A 299 -9.60 -6.33 -6.89
C ARG A 299 -9.85 -7.73 -6.35
N GLN A 300 -8.97 -8.69 -6.63
CA GLN A 300 -9.12 -10.05 -6.14
C GLN A 300 -8.61 -10.17 -4.70
N PRO A 301 -9.18 -11.07 -3.88
CA PRO A 301 -8.54 -11.44 -2.62
C PRO A 301 -7.13 -11.98 -2.88
N LEU A 302 -6.20 -11.66 -1.97
CA LEU A 302 -4.85 -12.22 -1.94
C LEU A 302 -4.76 -13.17 -0.76
N ASP A 303 -4.37 -14.41 -0.99
CA ASP A 303 -4.08 -15.36 0.08
C ASP A 303 -2.58 -15.32 0.39
N TRP A 304 -2.25 -14.88 1.60
CA TRP A 304 -0.88 -14.72 2.07
C TRP A 304 -0.40 -16.00 2.75
N SER A 305 0.81 -16.42 2.41
CA SER A 305 1.56 -17.45 3.12
C SER A 305 3.06 -17.18 3.03
N ASP A 306 3.85 -17.84 3.86
CA ASP A 306 5.32 -17.73 3.84
C ASP A 306 5.89 -18.22 2.50
N GLU A 307 5.24 -19.21 1.86
CA GLU A 307 5.63 -19.71 0.53
C GLU A 307 5.49 -18.61 -0.53
N VAL A 308 4.45 -17.78 -0.45
CA VAL A 308 4.24 -16.66 -1.38
C VAL A 308 5.37 -15.63 -1.25
N LEU A 309 5.84 -15.34 -0.03
CA LEU A 309 6.99 -14.46 0.21
C LEU A 309 8.28 -15.05 -0.36
N HIS A 310 8.58 -16.31 -0.03
CA HIS A 310 9.76 -17.01 -0.54
C HIS A 310 9.75 -17.13 -2.07
N GLU A 311 8.60 -17.41 -2.67
CA GLU A 311 8.48 -17.47 -4.13
C GLU A 311 8.72 -16.09 -4.77
N SER A 312 8.22 -15.03 -4.14
CA SER A 312 8.42 -13.66 -4.61
C SER A 312 9.89 -13.26 -4.54
N ARG A 313 10.60 -13.63 -3.46
CA ARG A 313 12.05 -13.45 -3.37
C ARG A 313 12.79 -14.17 -4.50
N ARG A 314 12.50 -15.45 -4.73
CA ARG A 314 13.12 -16.21 -5.84
C ARG A 314 12.83 -15.60 -7.22
N LYS A 315 11.64 -15.01 -7.40
CA LYS A 315 11.31 -14.27 -8.64
C LYS A 315 12.19 -13.04 -8.81
N LEU A 316 12.37 -12.25 -7.75
CA LEU A 316 13.28 -11.09 -7.76
C LEU A 316 14.73 -11.50 -7.98
N ASP A 317 15.21 -12.55 -7.32
CA ASP A 317 16.57 -13.08 -7.54
C ASP A 317 16.84 -13.39 -9.02
N ARG A 318 15.85 -13.92 -9.74
CA ARG A 318 15.98 -14.17 -11.20
C ARG A 318 16.06 -12.86 -11.99
N LEU A 319 15.27 -11.85 -11.63
CA LEU A 319 15.29 -10.55 -12.31
C LEU A 319 16.61 -9.81 -12.03
N TYR A 320 17.06 -9.79 -10.78
CA TYR A 320 18.33 -9.17 -10.40
C TYR A 320 19.54 -9.91 -10.98
N THR A 321 19.51 -11.26 -11.05
CA THR A 321 20.54 -12.05 -11.73
C THR A 321 20.61 -11.69 -13.22
N CYS A 322 19.46 -11.54 -13.86
CA CYS A 322 19.38 -11.12 -15.25
C CYS A 322 20.07 -9.76 -15.48
N LEU A 323 19.77 -8.76 -14.65
CA LEU A 323 20.39 -7.42 -14.73
C LEU A 323 21.90 -7.49 -14.42
N ARG A 324 22.32 -8.22 -13.38
CA ARG A 324 23.73 -8.36 -12.99
C ARG A 324 24.60 -8.94 -14.12
N ASN A 325 24.04 -9.80 -14.95
CA ASN A 325 24.76 -10.46 -16.05
C ASN A 325 24.97 -9.53 -17.26
N VAL A 326 24.37 -8.34 -17.29
CA VAL A 326 24.55 -7.33 -18.34
C VAL A 326 25.45 -6.22 -17.82
N SER A 327 26.64 -6.05 -18.40
CA SER A 327 27.73 -5.23 -17.81
C SER A 327 27.50 -3.71 -17.85
N SER A 328 26.54 -3.20 -18.59
CA SER A 328 26.33 -1.75 -18.78
C SER A 328 24.86 -1.33 -18.82
N TRP A 329 24.02 -2.03 -18.07
CA TRP A 329 22.57 -1.77 -18.02
C TRP A 329 22.19 -0.40 -17.39
N ASP A 330 23.14 0.27 -16.69
CA ASP A 330 22.90 1.49 -15.92
C ASP A 330 23.52 2.77 -16.54
N ASP A 331 24.07 2.68 -17.75
CA ASP A 331 24.84 3.78 -18.38
C ASP A 331 23.96 4.97 -18.86
N GLY A 332 22.96 5.36 -18.09
CA GLY A 332 22.23 6.62 -18.28
C GLY A 332 21.33 6.68 -19.52
N ALA A 333 21.16 5.60 -20.25
CA ALA A 333 20.16 5.52 -21.30
C ALA A 333 18.76 5.54 -20.68
N GLN A 334 18.00 6.61 -20.85
CA GLN A 334 16.57 6.66 -20.51
C GLN A 334 15.82 5.64 -21.38
N ALA A 335 15.82 4.38 -20.92
CA ALA A 335 15.01 3.36 -21.58
C ALA A 335 13.52 3.67 -21.31
N THR A 336 12.73 3.55 -22.37
CA THR A 336 11.27 3.72 -22.24
C THR A 336 10.60 2.40 -21.92
N PRO A 337 9.54 2.40 -21.13
CA PRO A 337 8.73 1.22 -20.89
C PRO A 337 8.18 0.61 -22.18
N THR A 338 8.05 -0.72 -22.20
CA THR A 338 7.50 -1.42 -23.37
C THR A 338 5.99 -1.20 -23.53
N ALA A 339 5.52 -1.20 -24.76
CA ALA A 339 4.09 -1.01 -25.05
C ALA A 339 3.21 -2.08 -24.37
N GLU A 340 3.65 -3.33 -24.38
CA GLU A 340 2.94 -4.46 -23.78
C GLU A 340 2.79 -4.30 -22.25
N PHE A 341 3.81 -3.74 -21.60
CA PHE A 341 3.76 -3.49 -20.16
C PHE A 341 2.79 -2.36 -19.82
N ILE A 342 2.84 -1.28 -20.60
CA ILE A 342 1.90 -0.15 -20.47
C ILE A 342 0.46 -0.63 -20.71
N GLU A 343 0.21 -1.41 -21.78
CA GLU A 343 -1.10 -1.99 -22.08
C GLU A 343 -1.64 -2.89 -20.98
N ALA A 344 -0.75 -3.62 -20.29
CA ALA A 344 -1.14 -4.42 -19.12
C ALA A 344 -1.65 -3.56 -17.96
N LEU A 345 -1.00 -2.42 -17.68
CA LEU A 345 -1.43 -1.50 -16.63
C LEU A 345 -2.63 -0.64 -17.07
N GLU A 346 -2.76 -0.31 -18.33
CA GLU A 346 -3.96 0.35 -18.89
C GLU A 346 -5.24 -0.48 -18.73
N ASP A 347 -5.10 -1.79 -18.62
CA ASP A 347 -6.19 -2.73 -18.42
C ASP A 347 -6.50 -2.92 -16.92
N ASP A 348 -6.98 -1.86 -16.26
CA ASP A 348 -7.42 -1.90 -14.85
C ASP A 348 -6.29 -2.29 -13.89
N LEU A 349 -5.09 -1.71 -14.08
CA LEU A 349 -3.89 -2.00 -13.30
C LEU A 349 -3.61 -3.51 -13.18
N ASN A 350 -3.62 -4.24 -14.28
CA ASN A 350 -3.41 -5.68 -14.31
C ASN A 350 -1.95 -6.04 -14.01
N THR A 351 -1.56 -5.91 -12.74
CA THR A 351 -0.20 -6.20 -12.28
C THR A 351 0.24 -7.64 -12.53
N PRO A 352 -0.61 -8.70 -12.43
CA PRO A 352 -0.21 -10.04 -12.84
C PRO A 352 0.21 -10.14 -14.30
N LYS A 353 -0.51 -9.47 -15.22
CA LYS A 353 -0.13 -9.41 -16.64
C LYS A 353 1.15 -8.61 -16.86
N ALA A 354 1.30 -7.48 -16.16
CA ALA A 354 2.53 -6.68 -16.19
C ALA A 354 3.75 -7.47 -15.70
N LEU A 355 3.61 -8.24 -14.61
CA LEU A 355 4.65 -9.13 -14.10
C LEU A 355 5.02 -10.23 -15.12
N ALA A 356 4.04 -10.80 -15.84
CA ALA A 356 4.33 -11.77 -16.90
C ALA A 356 5.21 -11.14 -18.00
N VAL A 357 4.92 -9.89 -18.41
CA VAL A 357 5.75 -9.15 -19.39
C VAL A 357 7.18 -8.95 -18.85
N LEU A 358 7.36 -8.62 -17.56
CA LEU A 358 8.70 -8.50 -16.96
C LEU A 358 9.49 -9.81 -17.06
N PHE A 359 8.87 -10.96 -16.74
CA PHE A 359 9.56 -12.26 -16.83
C PHE A 359 9.84 -12.68 -18.26
N ASP A 360 9.00 -12.32 -19.22
CA ASP A 360 9.25 -12.54 -20.64
C ASP A 360 10.43 -11.70 -21.13
N LEU A 361 10.48 -10.43 -20.73
CA LEU A 361 11.57 -9.53 -21.06
C LEU A 361 12.90 -10.00 -20.43
N ALA A 362 12.90 -10.45 -19.18
CA ALA A 362 14.07 -11.03 -18.54
C ALA A 362 14.61 -12.27 -19.29
N ARG A 363 13.72 -13.10 -19.84
CA ARG A 363 14.14 -14.23 -20.70
C ARG A 363 14.79 -13.75 -22.00
N GLN A 364 14.34 -12.65 -22.58
CA GLN A 364 14.95 -12.06 -23.77
C GLN A 364 16.31 -11.45 -23.45
N VAL A 365 16.46 -10.74 -22.33
CA VAL A 365 17.75 -10.21 -21.85
C VAL A 365 18.77 -11.35 -21.70
N ASN A 366 18.39 -12.43 -21.01
CA ASN A 366 19.29 -13.59 -20.82
C ASN A 366 19.72 -14.26 -22.13
N ARG A 367 18.88 -14.21 -23.18
CA ARG A 367 19.25 -14.78 -24.51
C ARG A 367 20.17 -13.85 -25.30
N ALA A 368 20.00 -12.53 -25.13
CA ALA A 368 20.78 -11.53 -25.83
C ALA A 368 22.17 -11.27 -25.20
N SER A 369 22.34 -11.67 -23.92
CA SER A 369 23.60 -11.52 -23.17
C SER A 369 24.16 -10.09 -23.19
N ASP A 370 25.49 -9.94 -23.22
CA ASP A 370 26.23 -8.65 -23.24
C ASP A 370 26.22 -7.93 -24.61
N SER A 371 25.27 -8.22 -25.51
CA SER A 371 25.11 -7.48 -26.76
C SER A 371 24.43 -6.12 -26.54
N GLU A 372 24.58 -5.19 -27.49
CA GLU A 372 23.84 -3.92 -27.46
C GLU A 372 22.33 -4.13 -27.31
N GLN A 373 21.79 -5.18 -27.92
CA GLN A 373 20.39 -5.58 -27.74
C GLN A 373 20.10 -6.00 -26.30
N GLY A 374 20.99 -6.75 -25.65
CA GLY A 374 20.86 -7.17 -24.25
C GLY A 374 20.85 -5.97 -23.30
N VAL A 375 21.72 -5.00 -23.50
CA VAL A 375 21.76 -3.75 -22.73
C VAL A 375 20.45 -2.96 -22.90
N SER A 376 19.96 -2.81 -24.13
CA SER A 376 18.70 -2.12 -24.40
C SER A 376 17.49 -2.81 -23.72
N LEU A 377 17.41 -4.14 -23.80
CA LEU A 377 16.36 -4.93 -23.16
C LEU A 377 16.44 -4.87 -21.64
N ALA A 378 17.64 -4.85 -21.05
CA ALA A 378 17.83 -4.70 -19.60
C ALA A 378 17.37 -3.32 -19.11
N GLY A 379 17.66 -2.27 -19.87
CA GLY A 379 17.12 -0.93 -19.60
C GLY A 379 15.59 -0.89 -19.63
N GLN A 380 14.96 -1.52 -20.64
CA GLN A 380 13.51 -1.64 -20.71
C GLN A 380 12.92 -2.44 -19.54
N LEU A 381 13.58 -3.54 -19.13
CA LEU A 381 13.17 -4.33 -17.97
C LEU A 381 13.12 -3.46 -16.71
N ARG A 382 14.15 -2.65 -16.47
CA ARG A 382 14.21 -1.74 -15.34
C ARG A 382 13.14 -0.65 -15.43
N ALA A 383 13.01 0.00 -16.59
CA ALA A 383 12.00 1.04 -16.81
C ALA A 383 10.57 0.53 -16.57
N ASN A 384 10.25 -0.69 -17.02
CA ASN A 384 8.97 -1.33 -16.72
C ASN A 384 8.80 -1.58 -15.21
N ALA A 385 9.82 -2.14 -14.56
CA ALA A 385 9.77 -2.52 -13.15
C ALA A 385 9.62 -1.30 -12.23
N GLU A 386 10.25 -0.17 -12.56
CA GLU A 386 10.19 1.08 -11.81
C GLU A 386 8.75 1.61 -11.69
N ILE A 387 7.94 1.46 -12.73
CA ILE A 387 6.53 1.88 -12.70
C ILE A 387 5.75 1.16 -11.61
N ILE A 388 6.07 -0.10 -11.35
CA ILE A 388 5.45 -0.88 -10.27
C ILE A 388 6.30 -0.94 -9.00
N GLY A 389 7.37 -0.10 -8.94
CA GLY A 389 8.25 0.06 -7.77
C GLY A 389 9.10 -1.17 -7.47
N LEU A 390 9.55 -1.87 -8.49
CA LEU A 390 10.48 -3.00 -8.41
C LEU A 390 11.82 -2.68 -9.06
N LEU A 391 12.85 -3.47 -8.74
CA LEU A 391 14.22 -3.37 -9.26
C LEU A 391 14.89 -2.01 -8.98
N GLY A 392 14.56 -1.43 -7.81
CA GLY A 392 15.12 -0.15 -7.37
C GLY A 392 16.52 -0.25 -6.75
N THR A 393 16.95 -1.46 -6.36
CA THR A 393 18.27 -1.71 -5.77
C THR A 393 19.32 -2.01 -6.84
N ASN A 394 20.59 -1.70 -6.58
CA ASN A 394 21.66 -2.17 -7.45
C ASN A 394 21.71 -3.70 -7.42
N PRO A 395 21.81 -4.39 -8.59
CA PRO A 395 21.84 -5.85 -8.63
C PRO A 395 22.92 -6.52 -7.78
N SER A 396 24.08 -5.89 -7.63
CA SER A 396 25.13 -6.42 -6.74
C SER A 396 24.72 -6.29 -5.28
N ASP A 397 24.17 -5.13 -4.89
CA ASP A 397 23.75 -4.87 -3.52
C ASP A 397 22.59 -5.77 -3.09
N TRP A 398 21.67 -6.11 -4.03
CA TRP A 398 20.58 -7.05 -3.78
C TRP A 398 21.06 -8.39 -3.22
N PHE A 399 22.14 -8.93 -3.79
CA PHE A 399 22.70 -10.22 -3.37
C PHE A 399 23.63 -10.11 -2.16
N MET A 400 24.13 -8.91 -1.84
CA MET A 400 24.98 -8.62 -0.69
C MET A 400 24.18 -8.27 0.57
N ALA A 401 22.95 -7.81 0.44
CA ALA A 401 22.08 -7.55 1.56
C ALA A 401 21.79 -8.84 2.33
N GLY A 402 22.17 -8.92 3.59
CA GLY A 402 22.07 -10.12 4.41
C GLY A 402 21.46 -9.87 5.77
N ASP A 403 20.94 -10.94 6.38
CA ASP A 403 20.41 -10.96 7.72
C ASP A 403 21.52 -10.73 8.78
N GLU A 404 21.19 -10.18 9.95
CA GLU A 404 22.09 -10.07 11.08
C GLU A 404 22.66 -11.45 11.46
N GLY A 405 24.01 -11.53 11.55
CA GLY A 405 24.72 -12.77 11.92
C GLY A 405 25.37 -13.53 10.77
N VAL A 406 25.21 -13.08 9.52
CA VAL A 406 25.92 -13.61 8.34
C VAL A 406 27.09 -12.69 8.00
N PRO A 407 28.29 -13.20 7.61
CA PRO A 407 29.46 -12.39 7.31
C PRO A 407 29.15 -11.26 6.35
N GLY A 408 29.69 -10.08 6.60
CA GLY A 408 29.62 -8.92 5.69
C GLY A 408 30.26 -9.22 4.34
N ALA A 409 29.96 -8.41 3.32
CA ALA A 409 30.55 -8.55 1.98
C ALA A 409 32.09 -8.58 2.03
N ASP A 410 32.69 -7.71 2.83
CA ASP A 410 34.15 -7.62 2.99
C ASP A 410 34.76 -8.93 3.54
N GLU A 411 34.09 -9.59 4.49
CA GLU A 411 34.57 -10.87 5.06
C GLU A 411 34.43 -12.01 4.04
N ILE A 412 33.38 -11.99 3.23
CA ILE A 412 33.17 -12.98 2.16
C ILE A 412 34.21 -12.77 1.07
N ASP A 413 34.47 -11.52 0.66
CA ASP A 413 35.48 -11.21 -0.35
C ASP A 413 36.89 -11.62 0.09
N VAL A 414 37.24 -11.46 1.37
CA VAL A 414 38.49 -12.00 1.94
C VAL A 414 38.55 -13.51 1.79
N LEU A 415 37.49 -14.26 2.06
CA LEU A 415 37.44 -15.71 1.89
C LEU A 415 37.53 -16.13 0.42
N LEU A 416 36.96 -15.36 -0.51
CA LEU A 416 37.08 -15.61 -1.94
C LEU A 416 38.49 -15.38 -2.45
N VAL A 417 39.16 -14.32 -2.01
CA VAL A 417 40.58 -14.06 -2.33
C VAL A 417 41.46 -15.19 -1.80
N GLN A 418 41.25 -15.64 -0.56
CA GLN A 418 41.98 -16.81 0.00
C GLN A 418 41.73 -18.08 -0.81
N ARG A 419 40.49 -18.35 -1.23
CA ARG A 419 40.15 -19.50 -2.08
C ARG A 419 40.84 -19.43 -3.45
N ALA A 420 40.84 -18.23 -4.07
CA ALA A 420 41.54 -18.05 -5.36
C ALA A 420 43.04 -18.32 -5.22
N ALA A 421 43.69 -17.76 -4.20
CA ALA A 421 45.08 -17.98 -3.91
C ALA A 421 45.41 -19.49 -3.65
N ALA A 422 44.53 -20.19 -2.92
CA ALA A 422 44.67 -21.63 -2.70
C ALA A 422 44.63 -22.42 -4.02
N ARG A 423 43.70 -22.09 -4.92
CA ARG A 423 43.59 -22.71 -6.25
C ARG A 423 44.81 -22.42 -7.12
N ASP A 424 45.31 -21.20 -7.12
CA ASP A 424 46.51 -20.82 -7.90
C ASP A 424 47.77 -21.50 -7.40
N ASN A 425 47.84 -21.81 -6.10
CA ASN A 425 48.91 -22.59 -5.48
C ASN A 425 48.72 -24.11 -5.59
N GLY A 426 47.63 -24.59 -6.22
CA GLY A 426 47.34 -26.03 -6.35
C GLY A 426 46.79 -26.67 -5.08
N ASP A 427 46.50 -25.92 -4.03
CA ASP A 427 45.88 -26.38 -2.78
C ASP A 427 44.36 -26.47 -2.91
N TYR A 428 43.91 -27.50 -3.62
CA TYR A 428 42.49 -27.73 -3.83
C TYR A 428 41.75 -28.10 -2.53
N SER A 429 42.47 -28.69 -1.56
CA SER A 429 41.88 -29.06 -0.26
C SER A 429 41.46 -27.83 0.54
N GLU A 430 42.29 -26.79 0.58
CA GLU A 430 41.96 -25.53 1.24
C GLU A 430 40.88 -24.76 0.47
N ALA A 431 40.94 -24.78 -0.85
CA ALA A 431 39.89 -24.14 -1.68
C ALA A 431 38.50 -24.76 -1.44
N ASP A 432 38.43 -26.09 -1.32
CA ASP A 432 37.18 -26.80 -1.02
C ASP A 432 36.72 -26.58 0.43
N ARG A 433 37.64 -26.46 1.39
CA ARG A 433 37.34 -26.12 2.78
C ARG A 433 36.70 -24.74 2.87
N ILE A 434 37.24 -23.74 2.17
CA ILE A 434 36.68 -22.40 2.11
C ILE A 434 35.30 -22.43 1.46
N ARG A 435 35.13 -23.19 0.38
CA ARG A 435 33.83 -23.37 -0.27
C ARG A 435 32.79 -23.97 0.66
N ALA A 436 33.15 -25.00 1.41
CA ALA A 436 32.27 -25.61 2.40
C ALA A 436 31.89 -24.64 3.51
N LYS A 437 32.86 -23.87 4.06
CA LYS A 437 32.64 -22.83 5.05
C LYS A 437 31.68 -21.76 4.54
N LEU A 438 31.86 -21.27 3.31
CA LEU A 438 30.93 -20.29 2.71
C LEU A 438 29.53 -20.86 2.58
N LYS A 439 29.42 -22.14 2.18
CA LYS A 439 28.12 -22.83 2.08
C LYS A 439 27.43 -22.96 3.45
N GLU A 440 28.18 -23.31 4.51
CA GLU A 440 27.65 -23.35 5.89
C GLU A 440 27.18 -21.99 6.39
N LEU A 441 27.81 -20.91 5.91
CA LEU A 441 27.42 -19.52 6.17
C LEU A 441 26.27 -19.03 5.26
N GLY A 442 25.65 -19.95 4.49
CA GLY A 442 24.55 -19.58 3.58
C GLY A 442 25.00 -18.83 2.33
N ILE A 443 26.26 -18.99 1.90
CA ILE A 443 26.81 -18.36 0.70
C ILE A 443 27.05 -19.40 -0.39
N ALA A 444 26.42 -19.20 -1.55
CA ALA A 444 26.75 -19.94 -2.78
C ALA A 444 27.76 -19.14 -3.60
N ILE A 445 28.77 -19.81 -4.12
CA ILE A 445 29.77 -19.23 -5.01
C ILE A 445 29.61 -19.77 -6.43
N GLU A 446 29.80 -18.90 -7.42
CA GLU A 446 29.71 -19.18 -8.85
C GLU A 446 31.02 -18.76 -9.52
N ASP A 447 31.73 -19.72 -10.08
CA ASP A 447 32.97 -19.46 -10.83
C ASP A 447 32.61 -19.13 -12.28
N GLY A 448 33.03 -17.95 -12.78
CA GLY A 448 32.80 -17.49 -14.13
C GLY A 448 34.04 -16.93 -14.82
N PRO A 449 33.96 -16.59 -16.12
CA PRO A 449 35.10 -16.06 -16.89
C PRO A 449 35.70 -14.75 -16.35
N LYS A 450 34.92 -14.01 -15.58
CA LYS A 450 35.30 -12.72 -14.96
C LYS A 450 35.76 -12.85 -13.49
N GLY A 451 35.84 -14.08 -12.96
CA GLY A 451 36.19 -14.35 -11.57
C GLY A 451 35.10 -15.14 -10.83
N THR A 452 35.27 -15.27 -9.51
CA THR A 452 34.29 -15.92 -8.62
C THR A 452 33.31 -14.85 -8.10
N SER A 453 32.02 -15.04 -8.35
CA SER A 453 30.95 -14.26 -7.74
C SER A 453 30.26 -15.07 -6.64
N TRP A 454 29.53 -14.40 -5.76
CA TRP A 454 28.82 -15.07 -4.69
C TRP A 454 27.40 -14.54 -4.52
N ARG A 455 26.53 -15.32 -3.92
CA ARG A 455 25.18 -14.95 -3.51
C ARG A 455 24.78 -15.65 -2.23
N ARG A 456 23.88 -15.07 -1.47
CA ARG A 456 23.30 -15.72 -0.29
C ARG A 456 22.28 -16.77 -0.72
N ILE A 457 22.22 -17.87 0.03
CA ILE A 457 21.22 -18.94 -0.15
C ILE A 457 20.36 -19.03 1.09
N ASP A 458 19.05 -19.14 0.91
CA ASP A 458 18.09 -19.43 1.99
C ASP A 458 18.47 -20.74 2.70
N GLN A 459 18.78 -20.68 3.98
CA GLN A 459 19.09 -21.85 4.79
C GLN A 459 17.84 -22.68 5.17
N THR A 460 16.65 -22.27 4.77
CA THR A 460 15.39 -22.95 5.12
C THR A 460 15.16 -24.28 4.39
N LYS A 461 16.12 -24.78 3.61
CA LYS A 461 16.11 -26.11 2.98
C LYS A 461 17.23 -27.01 3.51
N GLY A 462 17.12 -27.47 4.73
CA GLY A 462 18.10 -28.40 5.30
C GLY A 462 17.54 -29.16 6.48
N HIS A 463 16.36 -29.73 6.35
CA HIS A 463 15.92 -30.88 7.15
C HIS A 463 14.78 -31.58 6.37
N ASP A 464 15.16 -32.43 5.45
CA ASP A 464 14.48 -33.65 5.04
C ASP A 464 15.52 -34.76 4.91
#